data_3bc8833fb811cbc4e2d4f048a2d1b581
#
_entry.id   3bc8833fb811cbc4e2d4f048a2d1b581
#
_cell.length_a   1.000
_cell.length_b   1.000
_cell.length_c   1.000
_cell.angle_alpha   90.00
_cell.angle_beta   90.00
_cell.angle_gamma   90.00
#
_symmetry.space_group_name_H-M   'P 1'
#
loop_
_entity.id
_entity.type
_entity.pdbx_description
1 polymer ?
#
loop_
_entity_poly.entity_id
_entity_poly.type
_entity_poly.pdbx_seq_one_letter_code
_entity_poly.pdbx_strand_id
1 'polypeptide(L)'
;MIQPREYAFCGLFGAAALLLPTLFHLLHLGHVFMPMYLPLVALAFFVRPAASALTALLVPLLSGAVTGMPPFMPPVAPVMALELALMALMIGVLRQAAPRMPVWCLLAPALAVGRIVNASLLYVAARILELPAGFVAGISLLSGWPGLLLMLAVIPGLVHATGHAQYHIHDPGASHDESPVS
;
A
#
# COMPACT_ATOMS: atom_id res chain seq x y z
N MET A 1 -15.58 16.20 5.55
CA MET A 1 -16.10 15.03 6.30
C MET A 1 -15.60 13.76 5.60
N ILE A 2 -15.08 12.77 6.35
CA ILE A 2 -14.67 11.47 5.80
C ILE A 2 -15.95 10.66 5.58
N GLN A 3 -16.11 10.08 4.40
CA GLN A 3 -17.30 9.29 4.09
C GLN A 3 -17.25 7.92 4.82
N PRO A 4 -18.39 7.35 5.25
CA PRO A 4 -18.44 6.02 5.90
C PRO A 4 -17.76 4.93 5.07
N ARG A 5 -17.82 5.03 3.74
CA ARG A 5 -17.15 4.14 2.80
C ARG A 5 -15.62 4.15 2.94
N GLU A 6 -15.00 5.32 3.19
CA GLU A 6 -13.54 5.42 3.37
C GLU A 6 -13.09 4.68 4.64
N TYR A 7 -13.87 4.75 5.73
CA TYR A 7 -13.57 3.97 6.95
C TYR A 7 -13.64 2.46 6.69
N ALA A 8 -14.63 2.01 5.92
CA ALA A 8 -14.74 0.59 5.58
C ALA A 8 -13.54 0.10 4.75
N PHE A 9 -13.08 0.90 3.77
CA PHE A 9 -11.87 0.57 3.00
C PHE A 9 -10.61 0.59 3.87
N CYS A 10 -10.43 1.61 4.71
CA CYS A 10 -9.29 1.66 5.63
C CYS A 10 -9.27 0.46 6.58
N GLY A 11 -10.43 0.09 7.13
CA GLY A 11 -10.58 -1.09 8.00
C GLY A 11 -10.28 -2.40 7.25
N LEU A 12 -10.85 -2.60 6.06
CA LEU A 12 -10.67 -3.81 5.28
C LEU A 12 -9.21 -3.99 4.83
N PHE A 13 -8.62 -2.97 4.22
CA PHE A 13 -7.24 -3.03 3.75
C PHE A 13 -6.23 -3.03 4.89
N GLY A 14 -6.53 -2.33 5.99
CA GLY A 14 -5.73 -2.38 7.22
C GLY A 14 -5.74 -3.77 7.85
N ALA A 15 -6.91 -4.41 7.98
CA ALA A 15 -7.02 -5.78 8.46
C ALA A 15 -6.30 -6.77 7.53
N ALA A 16 -6.45 -6.63 6.21
CA ALA A 16 -5.71 -7.43 5.25
C ALA A 16 -4.19 -7.28 5.41
N ALA A 17 -3.71 -6.04 5.63
CA ALA A 17 -2.30 -5.77 5.85
C ALA A 17 -1.75 -6.38 7.15
N LEU A 18 -2.58 -6.54 8.17
CA LEU A 18 -2.21 -7.23 9.42
C LEU A 18 -2.23 -8.74 9.29
N LEU A 19 -3.18 -9.30 8.55
CA LEU A 19 -3.38 -10.74 8.42
C LEU A 19 -2.45 -11.38 7.38
N LEU A 20 -2.21 -10.71 6.25
CA LEU A 20 -1.36 -11.23 5.17
C LEU A 20 0.05 -11.63 5.64
N PRO A 21 0.78 -10.82 6.43
CA PRO A 21 2.09 -11.23 6.93
C PRO A 21 2.04 -12.53 7.73
N THR A 22 1.02 -12.73 8.56
CA THR A 22 0.85 -13.95 9.35
C THR A 22 0.66 -15.18 8.45
N LEU A 23 -0.17 -15.06 7.41
CA LEU A 23 -0.39 -16.13 6.43
C LEU A 23 0.89 -16.45 5.65
N PHE A 24 1.61 -15.42 5.19
CA PHE A 24 2.86 -15.60 4.44
C PHE A 24 4.00 -16.14 5.32
N HIS A 25 3.99 -15.86 6.62
CA HIS A 25 4.91 -16.48 7.58
C HIS A 25 4.69 -17.97 7.71
N LEU A 26 3.44 -18.43 7.75
CA LEU A 26 3.09 -19.86 7.76
C LEU A 26 3.62 -20.59 6.50
N LEU A 27 3.70 -19.88 5.38
CA LEU A 27 4.20 -20.40 4.10
C LEU A 27 5.71 -20.19 3.89
N HIS A 28 6.43 -19.63 4.89
CA HIS A 28 7.86 -19.26 4.81
C HIS A 28 8.19 -18.26 3.67
N LEU A 29 7.21 -17.54 3.13
CA LEU A 29 7.34 -16.60 2.01
C LEU A 29 7.36 -15.12 2.44
N GLY A 30 7.25 -14.84 3.73
CA GLY A 30 7.10 -13.49 4.28
C GLY A 30 8.23 -12.51 3.95
N HIS A 31 9.47 -13.00 3.82
CA HIS A 31 10.65 -12.19 3.53
C HIS A 31 10.74 -11.74 2.07
N VAL A 32 10.06 -12.43 1.16
CA VAL A 32 10.20 -12.24 -0.29
C VAL A 32 9.15 -11.27 -0.82
N PHE A 33 7.92 -11.35 -0.34
CA PHE A 33 6.78 -10.68 -0.98
C PHE A 33 6.31 -9.40 -0.28
N MET A 34 6.85 -9.06 0.89
CA MET A 34 6.41 -7.88 1.67
C MET A 34 4.87 -7.75 1.73
N PRO A 35 4.16 -8.74 2.26
CA PRO A 35 2.71 -8.87 2.09
C PRO A 35 1.91 -7.70 2.67
N MET A 36 2.44 -6.96 3.64
CA MET A 36 1.82 -5.78 4.23
C MET A 36 1.77 -4.58 3.26
N TYR A 37 2.75 -4.47 2.35
CA TYR A 37 2.82 -3.35 1.40
C TYR A 37 1.68 -3.36 0.40
N LEU A 38 1.32 -4.53 -0.12
CA LEU A 38 0.33 -4.68 -1.19
C LEU A 38 -1.04 -4.07 -0.84
N PRO A 39 -1.69 -4.40 0.30
CA PRO A 39 -2.98 -3.81 0.63
C PRO A 39 -2.86 -2.31 0.98
N LEU A 40 -1.80 -1.87 1.66
CA LEU A 40 -1.65 -0.46 2.04
C LEU A 40 -1.38 0.45 0.85
N VAL A 41 -0.57 0.01 -0.11
CA VAL A 41 -0.34 0.75 -1.36
C VAL A 41 -1.59 0.74 -2.24
N ALA A 42 -2.31 -0.40 -2.32
CA ALA A 42 -3.56 -0.49 -3.04
C ALA A 42 -4.63 0.46 -2.47
N LEU A 43 -4.72 0.60 -1.13
CA LEU A 43 -5.66 1.49 -0.45
C LEU A 43 -5.58 2.94 -0.97
N ALA A 44 -4.38 3.42 -1.35
CA ALA A 44 -4.19 4.78 -1.86
C ALA A 44 -4.97 5.08 -3.16
N PHE A 45 -5.41 4.05 -3.86
CA PHE A 45 -6.26 4.17 -5.04
C PHE A 45 -7.76 4.24 -4.74
N PHE A 46 -8.19 3.98 -3.51
CA PHE A 46 -9.61 3.88 -3.15
C PHE A 46 -10.10 4.99 -2.22
N VAL A 47 -9.21 5.54 -1.41
CA VAL A 47 -9.55 6.57 -0.41
C VAL A 47 -8.75 7.85 -0.62
N ARG A 48 -9.08 8.90 0.15
CA ARG A 48 -8.35 10.17 0.10
C ARG A 48 -6.90 10.02 0.57
N PRO A 49 -5.97 10.86 0.08
CA PRO A 49 -4.54 10.77 0.40
C PRO A 49 -4.25 10.77 1.90
N ALA A 50 -4.93 11.62 2.66
CA ALA A 50 -4.73 11.70 4.12
C ALA A 50 -5.20 10.42 4.84
N ALA A 51 -6.32 9.82 4.42
CA ALA A 51 -6.84 8.59 5.03
C ALA A 51 -5.93 7.39 4.73
N SER A 52 -5.48 7.25 3.48
CA SER A 52 -4.54 6.18 3.10
C SER A 52 -3.19 6.33 3.80
N ALA A 53 -2.65 7.56 3.85
CA ALA A 53 -1.38 7.83 4.51
C ALA A 53 -1.44 7.55 6.02
N LEU A 54 -2.52 7.95 6.68
CA LEU A 54 -2.70 7.70 8.11
C LEU A 54 -2.84 6.19 8.39
N THR A 55 -3.61 5.47 7.60
CA THR A 55 -3.73 4.01 7.72
C THR A 55 -2.39 3.33 7.49
N ALA A 56 -1.65 3.73 6.45
CA ALA A 56 -0.34 3.19 6.12
C ALA A 56 0.73 3.51 7.19
N LEU A 57 0.57 4.61 7.92
CA LEU A 57 1.43 4.96 9.06
C LEU A 57 1.11 4.09 10.28
N LEU A 58 -0.17 3.92 10.61
CA LEU A 58 -0.59 3.26 11.84
C LEU A 58 -0.47 1.74 11.78
N VAL A 59 -0.79 1.10 10.65
CA VAL A 59 -0.84 -0.36 10.54
C VAL A 59 0.50 -1.04 10.85
N PRO A 60 1.66 -0.62 10.29
CA PRO A 60 2.94 -1.25 10.63
C PRO A 60 3.34 -1.08 12.10
N LEU A 61 3.01 0.09 12.69
CA LEU A 61 3.29 0.35 14.11
C LEU A 61 2.42 -0.52 15.02
N LEU A 62 1.13 -0.67 14.70
CA LEU A 62 0.21 -1.55 15.41
C LEU A 62 0.64 -3.02 15.27
N SER A 63 1.02 -3.44 14.05
CA SER A 63 1.54 -4.79 13.82
C SER A 63 2.78 -5.06 14.67
N GLY A 64 3.77 -4.16 14.64
CA GLY A 64 4.98 -4.26 15.45
C GLY A 64 4.70 -4.32 16.95
N ALA A 65 3.72 -3.54 17.44
CA ALA A 65 3.34 -3.52 18.85
C ALA A 65 2.62 -4.79 19.30
N VAL A 66 1.77 -5.36 18.44
CA VAL A 66 0.94 -6.54 18.80
C VAL A 66 1.65 -7.85 18.52
N THR A 67 2.33 -7.96 17.38
CA THR A 67 2.95 -9.22 16.92
C THR A 67 4.47 -9.25 17.07
N GLY A 68 5.10 -8.12 17.38
CA GLY A 68 6.56 -7.97 17.35
C GLY A 68 7.15 -7.87 15.94
N MET A 69 6.32 -7.86 14.89
CA MET A 69 6.76 -7.77 13.49
C MET A 69 5.97 -6.69 12.73
N PRO A 70 6.66 -5.77 12.04
CA PRO A 70 8.11 -5.58 11.97
C PRO A 70 8.72 -5.11 13.31
N PRO A 71 10.01 -5.38 13.57
CA PRO A 71 10.64 -5.04 14.83
C PRO A 71 10.84 -3.52 15.00
N PHE A 72 10.74 -3.05 16.25
CA PHE A 72 11.07 -1.67 16.60
C PHE A 72 12.60 -1.46 16.77
N MET A 73 13.34 -2.53 17.08
CA MET A 73 14.80 -2.52 17.18
C MET A 73 15.41 -3.71 16.42
N PRO A 74 16.14 -3.47 15.33
CA PRO A 74 16.43 -2.18 14.67
C PRO A 74 15.12 -1.50 14.20
N PRO A 75 15.09 -0.17 13.94
CA PRO A 75 13.87 0.61 13.78
C PRO A 75 13.17 0.37 12.42
N VAL A 76 12.87 -0.90 12.12
CA VAL A 76 12.23 -1.30 10.87
C VAL A 76 10.77 -0.86 10.84
N ALA A 77 10.03 -1.05 11.92
CA ALA A 77 8.61 -0.68 12.00
C ALA A 77 8.37 0.83 11.75
N PRO A 78 9.05 1.77 12.44
CA PRO A 78 8.84 3.20 12.19
C PRO A 78 9.31 3.64 10.80
N VAL A 79 10.42 3.10 10.29
CA VAL A 79 10.90 3.41 8.94
C VAL A 79 9.92 2.92 7.89
N MET A 80 9.42 1.70 8.01
CA MET A 80 8.42 1.12 7.13
C MET A 80 7.10 1.89 7.18
N ALA A 81 6.67 2.33 8.36
CA ALA A 81 5.46 3.14 8.52
C ALA A 81 5.57 4.49 7.78
N LEU A 82 6.71 5.17 7.91
CA LEU A 82 6.98 6.44 7.21
C LEU A 82 7.07 6.25 5.69
N GLU A 83 7.78 5.21 5.24
CA GLU A 83 7.86 4.85 3.81
C GLU A 83 6.47 4.65 3.22
N LEU A 84 5.67 3.77 3.82
CA LEU A 84 4.32 3.44 3.34
C LEU A 84 3.36 4.63 3.38
N ALA A 85 3.43 5.45 4.43
CA ALA A 85 2.63 6.67 4.53
C ALA A 85 2.99 7.66 3.41
N LEU A 86 4.28 7.84 3.13
CA LEU A 86 4.75 8.72 2.05
C LEU A 86 4.31 8.19 0.67
N MET A 87 4.46 6.89 0.42
CA MET A 87 4.02 6.26 -0.82
C MET A 87 2.50 6.41 -1.02
N ALA A 88 1.70 6.13 0.01
CA ALA A 88 0.25 6.27 -0.04
C ALA A 88 -0.18 7.72 -0.26
N LEU A 89 0.46 8.67 0.42
CA LEU A 89 0.22 10.10 0.23
C LEU A 89 0.55 10.53 -1.21
N MET A 90 1.72 10.14 -1.70
CA MET A 90 2.18 10.50 -3.04
C MET A 90 1.25 9.95 -4.13
N ILE A 91 0.88 8.66 -4.06
CA ILE A 91 -0.07 8.05 -4.99
C ILE A 91 -1.41 8.78 -4.95
N GLY A 92 -1.94 9.02 -3.76
CA GLY A 92 -3.24 9.67 -3.58
C GLY A 92 -3.26 11.10 -4.11
N VAL A 93 -2.21 11.90 -3.88
CA VAL A 93 -2.07 13.27 -4.38
C VAL A 93 -1.90 13.28 -5.90
N LEU A 94 -1.00 12.45 -6.44
CA LEU A 94 -0.79 12.35 -7.88
C LEU A 94 -2.07 11.93 -8.62
N ARG A 95 -2.83 10.99 -8.05
CA ARG A 95 -4.12 10.56 -8.61
C ARG A 95 -5.14 11.70 -8.64
N GLN A 96 -5.17 12.56 -7.63
CA GLN A 96 -6.05 13.74 -7.62
C GLN A 96 -5.60 14.80 -8.64
N ALA A 97 -4.29 15.03 -8.76
CA ALA A 97 -3.73 16.01 -9.70
C ALA A 97 -3.83 15.54 -11.15
N ALA A 98 -3.74 14.24 -11.41
CA ALA A 98 -3.72 13.65 -12.75
C ALA A 98 -4.63 12.41 -12.85
N PRO A 99 -5.96 12.58 -12.80
CA PRO A 99 -6.92 11.48 -12.72
C PRO A 99 -6.96 10.58 -13.97
N ARG A 100 -6.43 11.06 -15.10
CA ARG A 100 -6.35 10.30 -16.36
C ARG A 100 -5.07 9.50 -16.53
N MET A 101 -4.10 9.66 -15.62
CA MET A 101 -2.85 8.88 -15.71
C MET A 101 -3.10 7.40 -15.45
N PRO A 102 -2.48 6.51 -16.21
CA PRO A 102 -2.57 5.08 -15.95
C PRO A 102 -1.93 4.74 -14.59
N VAL A 103 -2.47 3.71 -13.94
CA VAL A 103 -2.05 3.27 -12.60
C VAL A 103 -0.55 3.04 -12.50
N TRP A 104 0.08 2.53 -13.55
CA TRP A 104 1.53 2.29 -13.63
C TRP A 104 2.36 3.57 -13.46
N CYS A 105 1.92 4.67 -14.08
CA CYS A 105 2.62 5.95 -14.00
C CYS A 105 2.55 6.60 -12.61
N LEU A 106 1.57 6.20 -11.80
CA LEU A 106 1.44 6.64 -10.42
C LEU A 106 2.19 5.71 -9.48
N LEU A 107 2.11 4.40 -9.72
CA LEU A 107 2.63 3.37 -8.86
C LEU A 107 4.16 3.26 -8.95
N ALA A 108 4.73 3.18 -10.15
CA ALA A 108 6.16 2.96 -10.33
C ALA A 108 7.04 4.05 -9.69
N PRO A 109 6.80 5.36 -9.88
CA PRO A 109 7.59 6.38 -9.21
C PRO A 109 7.38 6.38 -7.69
N ALA A 110 6.16 6.10 -7.20
CA ALA A 110 5.90 6.00 -5.77
C ALA A 110 6.69 4.86 -5.12
N LEU A 111 6.74 3.70 -5.76
CA LEU A 111 7.53 2.57 -5.30
C LEU A 111 9.04 2.88 -5.32
N ALA A 112 9.52 3.55 -6.38
CA ALA A 112 10.94 3.93 -6.47
C ALA A 112 11.33 4.93 -5.38
N VAL A 113 10.54 5.98 -5.19
CA VAL A 113 10.76 6.97 -4.13
C VAL A 113 10.69 6.32 -2.74
N GLY A 114 9.70 5.46 -2.51
CA GLY A 114 9.57 4.71 -1.25
C GLY A 114 10.83 3.91 -0.93
N ARG A 115 11.38 3.19 -1.91
CA ARG A 115 12.63 2.42 -1.72
C ARG A 115 13.83 3.30 -1.39
N ILE A 116 13.98 4.44 -2.05
CA ILE A 116 15.05 5.39 -1.76
C ILE A 116 14.90 5.94 -0.34
N VAL A 117 13.69 6.34 0.04
CA VAL A 117 13.40 6.86 1.39
C VAL A 117 13.65 5.79 2.45
N ASN A 118 13.19 4.56 2.24
CA ASN A 118 13.44 3.44 3.15
C ASN A 118 14.93 3.20 3.37
N ALA A 119 15.69 3.06 2.29
CA ALA A 119 17.13 2.84 2.36
C ALA A 119 17.85 4.01 3.07
N SER A 120 17.45 5.25 2.78
CA SER A 120 18.03 6.44 3.41
C SER A 120 17.73 6.49 4.91
N LEU A 121 16.48 6.24 5.30
CA LEU A 121 16.08 6.23 6.71
C LEU A 121 16.76 5.11 7.49
N LEU A 122 16.85 3.91 6.91
CA LEU A 122 17.57 2.79 7.53
C LEU A 122 19.07 3.06 7.62
N TYR A 123 19.67 3.69 6.61
CA TYR A 123 21.07 4.10 6.67
C TYR A 123 21.33 5.08 7.81
N VAL A 124 20.51 6.12 7.93
CA VAL A 124 20.62 7.11 9.01
C VAL A 124 20.40 6.46 10.37
N ALA A 125 19.37 5.62 10.51
CA ALA A 125 19.10 4.91 11.75
C ALA A 125 20.26 3.98 12.15
N ALA A 126 20.84 3.25 11.19
CA ALA A 126 21.97 2.37 11.43
C ALA A 126 23.22 3.16 11.86
N ARG A 127 23.44 4.35 11.30
CA ARG A 127 24.55 5.25 11.72
C ARG A 127 24.38 5.73 13.15
N ILE A 128 23.15 6.09 13.54
CA ILE A 128 22.85 6.55 14.92
C ILE A 128 23.01 5.40 15.92
N LEU A 129 22.65 4.17 15.51
CA LEU A 129 22.71 2.98 16.37
C LEU A 129 24.05 2.22 16.28
N GLU A 130 25.05 2.79 15.60
CA GLU A 130 26.38 2.20 15.39
C GLU A 130 26.35 0.80 14.74
N LEU A 131 25.33 0.54 13.91
CA LEU A 131 25.21 -0.69 13.14
C LEU A 131 25.96 -0.58 11.80
N PRO A 132 26.29 -1.70 11.12
CA PRO A 132 26.94 -1.68 9.80
C PRO A 132 25.99 -1.10 8.73
N ALA A 133 25.92 0.23 8.65
CA ALA A 133 24.92 1.00 7.91
C ALA A 133 24.85 0.64 6.41
N GLY A 134 26.00 0.43 5.76
CA GLY A 134 26.03 0.05 4.33
C GLY A 134 25.42 -1.33 4.09
N PHE A 135 25.61 -2.26 5.00
CA PHE A 135 25.04 -3.61 4.91
C PHE A 135 23.53 -3.60 5.13
N VAL A 136 23.07 -2.86 6.15
CA VAL A 136 21.62 -2.75 6.45
C VAL A 136 20.85 -2.09 5.30
N ALA A 137 21.35 -0.98 4.77
CA ALA A 137 20.74 -0.30 3.64
C ALA A 137 20.79 -1.13 2.35
N GLY A 138 21.92 -1.80 2.09
CA GLY A 138 22.09 -2.67 0.93
C GLY A 138 21.13 -3.85 0.92
N ILE A 139 20.95 -4.54 2.04
CA ILE A 139 19.97 -5.61 2.16
C ILE A 139 18.55 -5.07 1.95
N SER A 140 18.21 -3.91 2.49
CA SER A 140 16.90 -3.31 2.31
C SER A 140 16.57 -3.00 0.84
N LEU A 141 17.55 -2.55 0.07
CA LEU A 141 17.38 -2.31 -1.37
C LEU A 141 17.22 -3.62 -2.15
N LEU A 142 18.00 -4.64 -1.81
CA LEU A 142 18.02 -5.92 -2.57
C LEU A 142 16.86 -6.85 -2.21
N SER A 143 16.36 -6.82 -0.97
CA SER A 143 15.38 -7.82 -0.49
C SER A 143 13.93 -7.55 -0.88
N GLY A 144 13.58 -6.46 -1.53
CA GLY A 144 12.18 -6.10 -1.82
C GLY A 144 11.73 -6.26 -3.27
N TRP A 145 12.61 -6.63 -4.19
CA TRP A 145 12.31 -6.66 -5.62
C TRP A 145 11.13 -7.56 -6.02
N PRO A 146 11.00 -8.78 -5.51
CA PRO A 146 9.86 -9.63 -5.87
C PRO A 146 8.53 -9.03 -5.40
N GLY A 147 8.52 -8.39 -4.21
CA GLY A 147 7.34 -7.68 -3.71
C GLY A 147 6.96 -6.47 -4.57
N LEU A 148 7.94 -5.71 -5.08
CA LEU A 148 7.70 -4.60 -6.01
C LEU A 148 7.10 -5.08 -7.33
N LEU A 149 7.64 -6.15 -7.91
CA LEU A 149 7.11 -6.76 -9.13
C LEU A 149 5.69 -7.29 -8.92
N LEU A 150 5.45 -7.93 -7.78
CA LEU A 150 4.10 -8.38 -7.41
C LEU A 150 3.13 -7.20 -7.32
N MET A 151 3.49 -6.10 -6.67
CA MET A 151 2.65 -4.91 -6.57
C MET A 151 2.38 -4.29 -7.94
N LEU A 152 3.39 -4.20 -8.80
CA LEU A 152 3.24 -3.71 -10.17
C LEU A 152 2.31 -4.61 -11.01
N ALA A 153 2.25 -5.91 -10.75
CA ALA A 153 1.35 -6.83 -11.46
C ALA A 153 -0.08 -6.81 -10.89
N VAL A 154 -0.21 -6.87 -9.56
CA VAL A 154 -1.50 -7.08 -8.87
C VAL A 154 -2.31 -5.79 -8.75
N ILE A 155 -1.68 -4.67 -8.35
CA ILE A 155 -2.41 -3.43 -8.06
C ILE A 155 -3.13 -2.86 -9.29
N PRO A 156 -2.54 -2.78 -10.48
CA PRO A 156 -3.27 -2.32 -11.67
C PRO A 156 -4.48 -3.22 -11.99
N GLY A 157 -4.31 -4.53 -11.89
CA GLY A 157 -5.40 -5.49 -12.08
C GLY A 157 -6.54 -5.28 -11.07
N LEU A 158 -6.21 -5.08 -9.80
CA LEU A 158 -7.17 -4.82 -8.74
C LEU A 158 -7.93 -3.50 -8.97
N VAL A 159 -7.23 -2.44 -9.33
CA VAL A 159 -7.83 -1.12 -9.59
C VAL A 159 -8.73 -1.16 -10.82
N HIS A 160 -8.33 -1.86 -11.89
CA HIS A 160 -9.17 -2.04 -13.08
C HIS A 160 -10.42 -2.87 -12.79
N ALA A 161 -10.29 -4.00 -12.09
CA ALA A 161 -11.41 -4.86 -11.75
C ALA A 161 -12.47 -4.13 -10.90
N THR A 162 -12.04 -3.33 -9.93
CA THR A 162 -12.95 -2.55 -9.08
C THR A 162 -13.52 -1.32 -9.79
N GLY A 163 -12.78 -0.71 -10.71
CA GLY A 163 -13.25 0.41 -11.54
C GLY A 163 -14.43 0.00 -12.43
N HIS A 164 -14.38 -1.17 -13.02
CA HIS A 164 -15.51 -1.73 -13.80
C HIS A 164 -16.74 -2.01 -12.94
N ALA A 165 -16.58 -2.49 -11.72
CA ALA A 165 -17.69 -2.75 -10.80
C ALA A 165 -18.41 -1.46 -10.37
N GLN A 166 -17.73 -0.33 -10.30
CA GLN A 166 -18.36 0.96 -9.96
C GLN A 166 -19.19 1.55 -11.12
N TYR A 167 -18.83 1.29 -12.36
CA TYR A 167 -19.57 1.77 -13.53
C TYR A 167 -20.95 1.09 -13.65
N HIS A 168 -21.04 -0.21 -13.33
CA HIS A 168 -22.30 -0.96 -13.37
C HIS A 168 -23.29 -0.62 -12.24
N ILE A 169 -22.81 -0.07 -11.12
CA ILE A 169 -23.70 0.28 -9.98
C ILE A 169 -24.31 1.68 -10.15
N HIS A 170 -23.76 2.53 -11.03
CA HIS A 170 -24.21 3.92 -11.19
C HIS A 170 -25.08 4.17 -12.43
N ASP A 171 -25.47 3.12 -13.16
CA ASP A 171 -26.45 3.20 -14.24
C ASP A 171 -27.71 2.37 -13.90
N PRO A 172 -28.65 2.91 -13.09
CA PRO A 172 -29.94 2.27 -12.81
C PRO A 172 -30.95 2.45 -13.96
N GLY A 173 -30.52 3.02 -15.10
CA GLY A 173 -31.40 3.43 -16.19
C GLY A 173 -31.48 2.50 -17.40
N ALA A 174 -30.74 1.39 -17.44
CA ALA A 174 -30.70 0.50 -18.59
C ALA A 174 -31.77 -0.63 -18.62
N SER A 175 -32.73 -0.57 -17.72
CA SER A 175 -33.82 -1.54 -17.70
C SER A 175 -35.17 -0.85 -17.63
N HIS A 176 -35.66 -0.28 -18.69
CA HIS A 176 -37.09 -0.03 -18.97
C HIS A 176 -37.27 0.78 -20.26
N ASP A 177 -37.03 0.15 -21.40
CA ASP A 177 -37.67 0.56 -22.63
C ASP A 177 -38.01 -0.66 -23.49
N GLU A 178 -38.89 -1.51 -22.95
CA GLU A 178 -39.70 -2.40 -23.71
C GLU A 178 -41.16 -1.98 -23.52
N SER A 179 -41.58 -0.94 -24.27
CA SER A 179 -42.97 -0.70 -24.50
C SER A 179 -43.44 -1.62 -25.60
N PRO A 180 -44.48 -2.46 -25.39
CA PRO A 180 -45.06 -3.25 -26.44
C PRO A 180 -45.86 -2.33 -27.35
N VAL A 181 -45.46 -2.30 -28.63
CA VAL A 181 -46.28 -1.70 -29.70
C VAL A 181 -47.43 -2.66 -29.97
N SER A 182 -48.63 -2.21 -29.64
CA SER A 182 -49.90 -2.74 -30.09
C SER A 182 -50.26 -2.21 -31.47
#